data_6184ff69128d750cdc8b5ea649a93333
#
_entry.id   6184ff69128d750cdc8b5ea649a93333
#
_cell.length_a   1.000
_cell.length_b   1.000
_cell.length_c   1.000
_cell.angle_alpha   90.00
_cell.angle_beta   90.00
_cell.angle_gamma   90.00
#
_symmetry.space_group_name_H-M   'P 1'
#
loop_
_entity.id
_entity.type
_entity.pdbx_description
1 polymer ?
#
loop_
_entity_poly.entity_id
_entity_poly.type
_entity_poly.pdbx_seq_one_letter_code
_entity_poly.pdbx_strand_id
1 'polypeptide(L)'
;MNLSSPEASPRLAPVHSPSMSAAGPPAFRLATEQRNGVRVLTPEGELDLATAPQLADAFGDGPIVLVLGGLDFIDSTGLATLISERRRRTEEGPPFILVRGSATTQRLFAVTGVEGLFAWASTADEAVHQANNP
;
A
#
# COMPACT_ATOMS: atom_id res chain seq x y z
N MET A 1 -20.69 35.45 -7.92
CA MET A 1 -20.49 35.12 -7.98
C MET A 1 -20.27 34.32 -7.80
N ASN A 2 -20.43 34.37 -7.62
CA ASN A 2 -20.25 33.56 -7.48
C ASN A 2 -20.25 32.70 -7.29
N LEU A 3 -20.44 32.69 -7.31
CA LEU A 3 -20.49 31.90 -7.22
C LEU A 3 -20.21 31.07 -7.01
N SER A 4 -20.11 31.19 -6.95
CA SER A 4 -19.80 30.40 -6.76
C SER A 4 -19.53 29.65 -6.32
N SER A 5 -19.52 29.78 -6.14
CA SER A 5 -19.26 29.08 -5.79
C SER A 5 -19.11 28.31 -5.40
N PRO A 6 -19.34 28.44 -5.16
CA PRO A 6 -19.16 27.56 -4.78
C PRO A 6 -18.95 26.72 -4.56
N GLU A 7 -18.93 26.63 -4.71
CA GLU A 7 -18.86 25.88 -4.61
C GLU A 7 -18.56 25.16 -4.19
N ALA A 8 -18.81 25.49 -4.14
CA ALA A 8 -18.62 24.87 -3.80
C ALA A 8 -18.44 24.10 -3.29
N SER A 9 -18.42 24.05 -3.28
CA SER A 9 -18.28 23.34 -2.86
C SER A 9 -18.14 22.56 -2.42
N PRO A 10 -18.29 22.57 -2.29
CA PRO A 10 -18.11 21.66 -1.84
C PRO A 10 -17.99 20.85 -1.53
N ARG A 11 -18.04 20.68 -1.79
CA ARG A 11 -18.00 19.91 -1.66
C ARG A 11 -17.87 19.23 -1.28
N LEU A 12 -17.86 19.10 -1.31
CA LEU A 12 -17.80 18.41 -0.97
C LEU A 12 -17.66 17.87 -0.34
N ALA A 13 -17.76 17.99 -0.22
CA ALA A 13 -17.64 17.40 0.35
C ALA A 13 -17.63 16.76 0.96
N PRO A 14 -17.75 16.73 1.12
CA PRO A 14 -17.77 15.95 1.70
C PRO A 14 -17.91 15.25 2.22
N VAL A 15 -18.02 15.10 2.08
CA VAL A 15 -18.21 14.50 2.45
C VAL A 15 -18.24 13.88 2.89
N HIS A 16 -18.37 13.71 2.89
CA HIS A 16 -18.35 13.10 3.30
C HIS A 16 -18.30 12.56 3.87
N SER A 17 -18.28 12.50 3.86
CA SER A 17 -18.17 12.05 4.45
C SER A 17 -18.20 11.65 5.26
N PRO A 18 -18.20 11.71 5.54
CA PRO A 18 -17.97 11.13 6.40
C PRO A 18 -18.45 10.62 7.34
N SER A 19 -18.53 11.03 7.63
CA SER A 19 -19.08 10.57 8.66
C SER A 19 -19.81 9.37 8.61
N MET A 20 -20.34 9.11 7.81
CA MET A 20 -20.95 8.02 7.65
C MET A 20 -20.23 6.87 7.94
N SER A 21 -19.14 7.07 7.93
CA SER A 21 -18.27 5.99 8.13
C SER A 21 -18.27 5.46 9.51
N ALA A 22 -18.96 6.09 10.40
CA ALA A 22 -18.94 5.65 11.77
C ALA A 22 -19.43 4.22 11.93
N ALA A 23 -20.32 3.77 11.08
CA ALA A 23 -20.88 2.44 11.24
C ALA A 23 -20.23 1.41 10.34
N GLY A 24 -19.33 1.80 9.48
CA GLY A 24 -18.72 0.87 8.55
C GLY A 24 -17.32 0.46 8.94
N PRO A 25 -16.71 -0.44 8.18
CA PRO A 25 -15.31 -0.79 8.40
C PRO A 25 -14.44 0.41 8.12
N PRO A 26 -13.23 0.43 8.68
CA PRO A 26 -12.30 1.52 8.40
C PRO A 26 -12.05 1.64 6.91
N ALA A 27 -12.02 2.85 6.42
CA ALA A 27 -11.73 3.08 5.02
C ALA A 27 -10.29 2.71 4.75
N PHE A 28 -10.04 2.18 3.55
CA PHE A 28 -8.68 1.95 3.10
C PHE A 28 -7.99 3.29 2.94
N ARG A 29 -6.77 3.39 3.43
CA ARG A 29 -5.97 4.60 3.29
C ARG A 29 -4.59 4.22 2.84
N LEU A 30 -4.00 5.09 2.03
CA LEU A 30 -2.67 4.85 1.51
C LEU A 30 -1.84 6.10 1.69
N ALA A 31 -0.85 6.04 2.57
CA ALA A 31 0.11 7.12 2.74
C ALA A 31 1.29 6.86 1.81
N THR A 32 1.78 7.91 1.18
CA THR A 32 2.90 7.84 0.27
C THR A 32 3.91 8.89 0.69
N GLU A 33 5.17 8.50 0.83
CA GLU A 33 6.22 9.46 1.12
C GLU A 33 7.48 9.07 0.36
N GLN A 34 8.36 10.04 0.16
CA GLN A 34 9.66 9.79 -0.48
C GLN A 34 10.73 9.86 0.59
N ARG A 35 11.57 8.84 0.66
CA ARG A 35 12.70 8.82 1.58
C ARG A 35 13.94 8.35 0.84
N ASN A 36 14.92 9.24 0.74
CA ASN A 36 16.20 8.90 0.11
C ASN A 36 16.01 8.27 -1.27
N GLY A 37 15.09 8.86 -2.06
CA GLY A 37 14.84 8.39 -3.41
C GLY A 37 13.94 7.16 -3.50
N VAL A 38 13.44 6.66 -2.39
CA VAL A 38 12.59 5.48 -2.34
C VAL A 38 11.17 5.89 -2.00
N ARG A 39 10.22 5.35 -2.75
CA ARG A 39 8.81 5.59 -2.46
C ARG A 39 8.38 4.63 -1.36
N VAL A 40 7.93 5.18 -0.24
CA VAL A 40 7.44 4.37 0.88
C VAL A 40 5.94 4.44 0.89
N LEU A 41 5.29 3.31 0.69
CA LEU A 41 3.83 3.18 0.67
C LEU A 41 3.38 2.50 1.94
N THR A 42 2.43 3.12 2.64
CA THR A 42 1.89 2.58 3.89
C THR A 42 0.39 2.47 3.78
N PRO A 43 -0.12 1.33 3.30
CA PRO A 43 -1.56 1.11 3.25
C PRO A 43 -2.10 0.75 4.62
N GLU A 44 -3.32 1.18 4.91
CA GLU A 44 -4.03 0.85 6.15
C GLU A 44 -5.40 0.34 5.80
N GLY A 45 -5.88 -0.62 6.56
CA GLY A 45 -7.21 -1.20 6.36
C GLY A 45 -7.13 -2.55 5.68
N GLU A 46 -7.97 -2.76 4.70
CA GLU A 46 -8.06 -4.06 4.02
C GLU A 46 -7.59 -3.93 2.58
N LEU A 47 -6.69 -4.81 2.19
CA LEU A 47 -6.23 -4.88 0.80
C LEU A 47 -6.98 -6.03 0.14
N ASP A 48 -7.97 -5.68 -0.67
CA ASP A 48 -8.89 -6.63 -1.26
C ASP A 48 -9.23 -6.24 -2.70
N LEU A 49 -10.22 -6.90 -3.28
CA LEU A 49 -10.62 -6.64 -4.65
C LEU A 49 -10.96 -5.16 -4.89
N ALA A 50 -11.59 -4.52 -3.92
CA ALA A 50 -12.02 -3.13 -4.07
C ALA A 50 -10.87 -2.14 -3.94
N THR A 51 -9.87 -2.45 -3.13
CA THR A 51 -8.79 -1.50 -2.81
C THR A 51 -7.48 -1.78 -3.53
N ALA A 52 -7.28 -3.00 -4.01
CA ALA A 52 -6.04 -3.35 -4.70
C ALA A 52 -5.69 -2.42 -5.86
N PRO A 53 -6.65 -1.94 -6.68
CA PRO A 53 -6.30 -1.01 -7.75
C PRO A 53 -5.69 0.29 -7.27
N GLN A 54 -6.12 0.78 -6.09
CA GLN A 54 -5.55 2.01 -5.54
C GLN A 54 -4.07 1.81 -5.22
N LEU A 55 -3.73 0.67 -4.66
CA LEU A 55 -2.34 0.37 -4.36
C LEU A 55 -1.54 0.19 -5.65
N ALA A 56 -2.09 -0.55 -6.60
CA ALA A 56 -1.40 -0.79 -7.86
C ALA A 56 -1.05 0.51 -8.57
N ASP A 57 -1.98 1.48 -8.55
CA ASP A 57 -1.75 2.77 -9.20
C ASP A 57 -0.63 3.56 -8.52
N ALA A 58 -0.32 3.27 -7.27
CA ALA A 58 0.67 4.02 -6.53
C ALA A 58 2.09 3.48 -6.67
N PHE A 59 2.27 2.31 -7.26
CA PHE A 59 3.60 1.68 -7.29
C PHE A 59 4.63 2.47 -8.09
N GLY A 60 4.28 2.95 -9.26
CA GLY A 60 5.26 3.64 -10.11
C GLY A 60 6.37 2.72 -10.56
N ASP A 61 7.47 3.30 -11.03
CA ASP A 61 8.55 2.53 -11.66
C ASP A 61 9.85 2.54 -10.90
N GLY A 62 9.98 3.37 -9.86
CA GLY A 62 11.21 3.45 -9.07
C GLY A 62 11.23 2.47 -7.91
N PRO A 63 12.22 2.61 -7.03
CA PRO A 63 12.30 1.72 -5.86
C PRO A 63 11.12 1.95 -4.93
N ILE A 64 10.60 0.86 -4.37
CA ILE A 64 9.42 0.89 -3.50
C ILE A 64 9.68 0.10 -2.23
N VAL A 65 9.24 0.68 -1.12
CA VAL A 65 9.09 -0.02 0.15
C VAL A 65 7.60 -0.02 0.47
N LEU A 66 7.04 -1.19 0.71
CA LEU A 66 5.62 -1.34 1.05
C LEU A 66 5.52 -1.81 2.49
N VAL A 67 4.93 -0.98 3.35
CA VAL A 67 4.83 -1.24 4.78
C VAL A 67 3.49 -1.93 5.07
N LEU A 68 3.55 -3.18 5.48
CA LEU A 68 2.35 -3.99 5.65
C LEU A 68 1.73 -3.89 7.03
N GLY A 69 2.40 -3.20 7.97
CA GLY A 69 1.97 -3.18 9.36
C GLY A 69 0.61 -2.58 9.61
N GLY A 70 0.13 -1.70 8.74
CA GLY A 70 -1.19 -1.09 8.90
C GLY A 70 -2.33 -1.87 8.27
N LEU A 71 -2.03 -2.98 7.61
CA LEU A 71 -3.08 -3.79 6.98
C LEU A 71 -3.68 -4.75 7.99
N ASP A 72 -4.99 -4.73 8.10
CA ASP A 72 -5.74 -5.65 8.95
C ASP A 72 -6.06 -6.95 8.21
N PHE A 73 -6.07 -6.91 6.89
CA PHE A 73 -6.52 -8.04 6.10
C PHE A 73 -5.99 -7.91 4.67
N ILE A 74 -5.60 -9.05 4.10
CA ILE A 74 -5.24 -9.15 2.68
C ILE A 74 -5.96 -10.37 2.13
N ASP A 75 -6.75 -10.19 1.06
CA ASP A 75 -7.37 -11.34 0.42
C ASP A 75 -6.52 -11.82 -0.77
N SER A 76 -7.03 -12.83 -1.47
CA SER A 76 -6.27 -13.40 -2.58
C SER A 76 -6.03 -12.38 -3.71
N THR A 77 -6.97 -11.45 -3.93
CA THR A 77 -6.77 -10.41 -4.94
C THR A 77 -5.67 -9.44 -4.53
N GLY A 78 -5.67 -9.05 -3.25
CA GLY A 78 -4.61 -8.19 -2.74
C GLY A 78 -3.25 -8.86 -2.85
N LEU A 79 -3.18 -10.13 -2.47
CA LEU A 79 -1.94 -10.88 -2.57
C LEU A 79 -1.47 -11.00 -4.03
N ALA A 80 -2.41 -11.26 -4.95
CA ALA A 80 -2.09 -11.37 -6.37
C ALA A 80 -1.52 -10.05 -6.91
N THR A 81 -2.03 -8.92 -6.41
CA THR A 81 -1.52 -7.60 -6.81
C THR A 81 -0.05 -7.45 -6.44
N LEU A 82 0.32 -7.89 -5.24
CA LEU A 82 1.71 -7.81 -4.80
C LEU A 82 2.60 -8.74 -5.63
N ILE A 83 2.11 -9.93 -5.92
CA ILE A 83 2.85 -10.90 -6.74
C ILE A 83 3.05 -10.35 -8.15
N SER A 84 2.01 -9.75 -8.72
CA SER A 84 2.09 -9.17 -10.05
C SER A 84 3.13 -8.05 -10.11
N GLU A 85 3.17 -7.21 -9.07
CA GLU A 85 4.14 -6.14 -9.03
C GLU A 85 5.56 -6.70 -8.92
N ARG A 86 5.74 -7.73 -8.10
CA ARG A 86 7.06 -8.36 -7.97
C ARG A 86 7.52 -8.93 -9.31
N ARG A 87 6.60 -9.55 -10.04
CA ARG A 87 6.93 -10.14 -11.34
C ARG A 87 7.18 -9.11 -12.42
N ARG A 88 6.50 -7.97 -12.33
CA ARG A 88 6.70 -6.89 -13.29
C ARG A 88 8.11 -6.32 -13.20
N ARG A 89 8.74 -6.42 -12.04
CA ARG A 89 10.08 -5.88 -11.82
C ARG A 89 11.11 -6.97 -12.04
N THR A 90 12.10 -6.66 -12.86
CA THR A 90 13.19 -7.61 -13.08
C THR A 90 14.10 -7.63 -11.87
N GLU A 91 14.92 -8.67 -11.77
CA GLU A 91 15.85 -8.77 -10.64
C GLU A 91 16.86 -7.64 -10.62
N GLU A 92 17.19 -7.11 -11.78
CA GLU A 92 18.14 -6.01 -11.88
C GLU A 92 17.44 -4.65 -11.87
N GLY A 93 16.12 -4.65 -11.81
CA GLY A 93 15.35 -3.43 -11.79
C GLY A 93 15.28 -2.81 -10.41
N PRO A 94 14.48 -1.75 -10.27
CA PRO A 94 14.35 -1.09 -8.98
C PRO A 94 13.80 -2.05 -7.92
N PRO A 95 14.31 -1.98 -6.70
CA PRO A 95 13.86 -2.90 -5.66
C PRO A 95 12.42 -2.72 -5.25
N PHE A 96 11.82 -3.80 -4.79
CA PHE A 96 10.47 -3.83 -4.23
C PHE A 96 10.57 -4.61 -2.93
N ILE A 97 10.54 -3.91 -1.81
CA ILE A 97 10.81 -4.51 -0.50
C ILE A 97 9.59 -4.38 0.38
N LEU A 98 9.19 -5.47 1.02
CA LEU A 98 8.06 -5.48 1.93
C LEU A 98 8.57 -5.38 3.37
N VAL A 99 7.91 -4.54 4.17
CA VAL A 99 8.16 -4.47 5.60
C VAL A 99 7.11 -5.34 6.29
N ARG A 100 7.55 -6.22 7.17
CA ARG A 100 6.69 -7.24 7.77
C ARG A 100 5.49 -6.63 8.45
N GLY A 101 4.35 -7.30 8.28
CA GLY A 101 3.10 -6.89 8.89
C GLY A 101 2.80 -7.70 10.13
N SER A 102 1.53 -7.79 10.48
CA SER A 102 1.08 -8.54 11.65
C SER A 102 1.35 -10.03 11.45
N ALA A 103 1.24 -10.79 12.55
CA ALA A 103 1.39 -12.22 12.49
C ALA A 103 0.41 -12.85 11.50
N THR A 104 -0.82 -12.33 11.44
CA THR A 104 -1.82 -12.82 10.52
C THR A 104 -1.39 -12.61 9.06
N THR A 105 -0.89 -11.41 8.76
CA THR A 105 -0.41 -11.10 7.42
C THR A 105 0.78 -11.98 7.05
N GLN A 106 1.74 -12.12 7.95
CA GLN A 106 2.92 -12.94 7.67
C GLN A 106 2.54 -14.41 7.47
N ARG A 107 1.56 -14.88 8.24
CA ARG A 107 1.10 -16.27 8.09
C ARG A 107 0.48 -16.49 6.72
N LEU A 108 -0.25 -15.51 6.18
CA LEU A 108 -0.82 -15.64 4.85
C LEU A 108 0.27 -15.88 3.81
N PHE A 109 1.36 -15.12 3.86
CA PHE A 109 2.47 -15.31 2.93
C PHE A 109 3.10 -16.70 3.11
N ALA A 110 3.21 -17.15 4.35
CA ALA A 110 3.84 -18.43 4.63
C ALA A 110 2.97 -19.59 4.12
N VAL A 111 1.67 -19.58 4.43
CA VAL A 111 0.80 -20.70 4.07
C VAL A 111 0.51 -20.76 2.57
N THR A 112 0.57 -19.62 1.88
CA THR A 112 0.38 -19.63 0.43
C THR A 112 1.67 -19.93 -0.32
N GLY A 113 2.80 -20.00 0.38
CA GLY A 113 4.05 -20.39 -0.24
C GLY A 113 4.72 -19.30 -1.05
N VAL A 114 4.29 -18.03 -0.89
CA VAL A 114 4.82 -16.95 -1.71
C VAL A 114 5.81 -16.06 -0.95
N GLU A 115 6.07 -16.37 0.32
CA GLU A 115 6.96 -15.55 1.12
C GLU A 115 8.33 -15.36 0.46
N GLY A 116 8.85 -16.42 -0.11
CA GLY A 116 10.18 -16.39 -0.74
C GLY A 116 10.25 -15.61 -2.04
N LEU A 117 9.12 -15.16 -2.58
CA LEU A 117 9.13 -14.35 -3.79
C LEU A 117 9.55 -12.91 -3.52
N PHE A 118 9.51 -12.48 -2.26
CA PHE A 118 9.70 -11.08 -1.92
C PHE A 118 10.96 -10.85 -1.10
N ALA A 119 11.47 -9.62 -1.16
CA ALA A 119 12.50 -9.17 -0.25
C ALA A 119 11.82 -8.56 0.98
N TRP A 120 12.32 -8.86 2.16
CA TRP A 120 11.68 -8.48 3.41
C TRP A 120 12.61 -7.66 4.28
N ALA A 121 12.01 -6.74 5.05
CA ALA A 121 12.70 -5.99 6.06
C ALA A 121 11.81 -5.91 7.29
N SER A 122 12.40 -5.64 8.44
CA SER A 122 11.67 -5.55 9.70
C SER A 122 11.09 -4.16 9.96
N THR A 123 11.73 -3.12 9.41
CA THR A 123 11.28 -1.74 9.59
C THR A 123 11.39 -1.00 8.26
N ALA A 124 10.65 0.12 8.17
CA ALA A 124 10.73 0.96 6.98
C ALA A 124 12.15 1.52 6.78
N ASP A 125 12.82 1.91 7.86
CA ASP A 125 14.19 2.43 7.75
C ASP A 125 15.14 1.38 7.22
N GLU A 126 15.03 0.15 7.69
CA GLU A 126 15.85 -0.95 7.20
C GLU A 126 15.57 -1.18 5.71
N ALA A 127 14.29 -1.16 5.33
CA ALA A 127 13.90 -1.39 3.95
C ALA A 127 14.45 -0.30 3.01
N VAL A 128 14.38 0.96 3.44
CA VAL A 128 14.93 2.07 2.65
C VAL A 128 16.44 1.90 2.50
N HIS A 129 17.10 1.50 3.57
CA HIS A 129 18.55 1.25 3.51
C HIS A 129 18.86 0.12 2.52
N GLN A 130 18.10 -0.98 2.59
CA GLN A 130 18.30 -2.09 1.64
C GLN A 130 18.06 -1.66 0.20
N ALA A 131 17.06 -0.80 -0.03
CA ALA A 131 16.74 -0.33 -1.38
C ALA A 131 17.89 0.49 -1.96
N ASN A 132 18.64 1.18 -1.13
CA ASN A 132 19.75 2.01 -1.56
C ASN A 132 21.10 1.27 -1.54
N ASN A 133 21.13 0.09 -0.96
CA ASN A 133 22.37 -0.71 -0.85
C ASN A 133 22.04 -2.16 -1.18
N PRO A 134 21.69 -2.43 -2.43
CA PRO A 134 21.27 -3.77 -2.84
C PRO A 134 22.40 -4.80 -2.82
#